data_3c42a4e3da32f051555f0e03dddf0172
#
_entry.id   3c42a4e3da32f051555f0e03dddf0172
#
_cell.length_a   1.000
_cell.length_b   1.000
_cell.length_c   1.000
_cell.angle_alpha   90.00
_cell.angle_beta   90.00
_cell.angle_gamma   90.00
#
_symmetry.space_group_name_H-M   'P 1'
#
loop_
_entity.id
_entity.type
_entity.pdbx_description
1 polymer ?
#
loop_
_entity_poly.entity_id
_entity_poly.type
_entity_poly.pdbx_seq_one_letter_code
_entity_poly.pdbx_strand_id
1 'polypeptide(L)'
;MVISNSARSRPRVVVAGATGLVGRAVLALLTSRPAAPGIPKNCGVTALVRQPEQLAGLPSGVKGQLVDLSALGRAGVDGLPPLDWAICCLGTTIKVAGSQAAFRAVDFDAVLAFARAAKVAGASRLAVVSAMGASARSSVFYNRVKGEMEQALIALDLPRLVIVQPALLLGERASLGQASRPGEALAQRWMPRLARLLPRSLRPIRADAVALAMLTALAADGDLVSRLSSDQLQALADQPQAQPRTQR
;
A
#
# COMPACT_ATOMS: atom_id res chain seq x y z
N MET A 1 9.69 -34.56 -22.92
CA MET A 1 10.75 -33.53 -22.96
C MET A 1 10.14 -32.22 -22.41
N VAL A 2 10.24 -32.02 -21.08
CA VAL A 2 9.65 -30.87 -20.40
C VAL A 2 10.67 -29.74 -20.50
N ILE A 3 10.38 -28.77 -21.34
CA ILE A 3 11.21 -27.56 -21.44
C ILE A 3 10.92 -26.71 -20.22
N SER A 4 11.72 -26.88 -19.16
CA SER A 4 11.78 -25.96 -18.02
C SER A 4 12.44 -24.67 -18.49
N ASN A 5 11.66 -23.72 -18.99
CA ASN A 5 12.15 -22.38 -19.31
C ASN A 5 11.77 -21.43 -18.17
N SER A 6 12.50 -21.48 -17.09
CA SER A 6 12.40 -20.48 -16.04
C SER A 6 13.56 -19.49 -16.08
N ALA A 7 13.68 -18.74 -17.16
CA ALA A 7 14.19 -17.38 -17.05
C ALA A 7 13.12 -16.62 -16.28
N ARG A 8 13.16 -16.61 -14.95
CA ARG A 8 12.23 -15.83 -14.12
C ARG A 8 12.44 -14.37 -14.50
N SER A 9 11.58 -13.88 -15.39
CA SER A 9 11.52 -12.46 -15.71
C SER A 9 11.37 -11.67 -14.41
N ARG A 10 12.05 -10.52 -14.33
CA ARG A 10 11.96 -9.64 -13.16
C ARG A 10 10.50 -9.31 -12.86
N PRO A 11 10.01 -9.52 -11.64
CA PRO A 11 8.63 -9.18 -11.30
C PRO A 11 8.37 -7.69 -11.57
N ARG A 12 7.26 -7.39 -12.22
CA ARG A 12 6.83 -6.03 -12.54
C ARG A 12 5.84 -5.58 -11.48
N VAL A 13 6.18 -4.52 -10.79
CA VAL A 13 5.40 -3.98 -9.67
C VAL A 13 4.88 -2.60 -10.03
N VAL A 14 3.57 -2.38 -9.88
CA VAL A 14 2.97 -1.05 -10.04
C VAL A 14 2.45 -0.56 -8.69
N VAL A 15 2.81 0.67 -8.34
CA VAL A 15 2.45 1.31 -7.06
C VAL A 15 1.59 2.52 -7.30
N ALA A 16 0.34 2.50 -6.83
CA ALA A 16 -0.55 3.66 -6.76
C ALA A 16 -0.45 4.32 -5.38
N GLY A 17 -0.53 5.65 -5.30
CA GLY A 17 -0.31 6.39 -4.06
C GLY A 17 1.17 6.45 -3.65
N ALA A 18 2.08 6.35 -4.60
CA ALA A 18 3.53 6.27 -4.44
C ALA A 18 4.14 7.46 -3.68
N THR A 19 3.52 8.62 -3.72
CA THR A 19 3.98 9.85 -3.06
C THR A 19 3.51 10.02 -1.61
N GLY A 20 2.59 9.15 -1.15
CA GLY A 20 2.11 9.11 0.22
C GLY A 20 3.10 8.44 1.19
N LEU A 21 2.81 8.49 2.50
CA LEU A 21 3.69 7.93 3.54
C LEU A 21 4.02 6.44 3.31
N VAL A 22 3.00 5.60 3.17
CA VAL A 22 3.19 4.16 2.96
C VAL A 22 3.76 3.89 1.57
N GLY A 23 3.30 4.61 0.53
CA GLY A 23 3.81 4.43 -0.83
C GLY A 23 5.30 4.72 -0.96
N ARG A 24 5.80 5.79 -0.34
CA ARG A 24 7.25 6.08 -0.29
C ARG A 24 8.04 4.99 0.43
N ALA A 25 7.52 4.48 1.54
CA ALA A 25 8.15 3.37 2.26
C ALA A 25 8.15 2.08 1.42
N VAL A 26 7.08 1.80 0.68
CA VAL A 26 7.02 0.69 -0.28
C VAL A 26 8.08 0.85 -1.36
N LEU A 27 8.17 2.03 -1.99
CA LEU A 27 9.20 2.28 -3.01
C LEU A 27 10.62 2.11 -2.45
N ALA A 28 10.89 2.63 -1.26
CA ALA A 28 12.18 2.47 -0.60
C ALA A 28 12.55 1.00 -0.38
N LEU A 29 11.60 0.17 0.07
CA LEU A 29 11.83 -1.27 0.26
C LEU A 29 12.04 -2.03 -1.06
N LEU A 30 11.28 -1.69 -2.11
CA LEU A 30 11.41 -2.33 -3.42
C LEU A 30 12.71 -1.97 -4.14
N THR A 31 13.30 -0.82 -3.82
CA THR A 31 14.56 -0.33 -4.42
C THR A 31 15.78 -0.53 -3.52
N SER A 32 15.59 -0.90 -2.24
CA SER A 32 16.69 -1.12 -1.28
C SER A 32 17.59 -2.28 -1.70
N ARG A 33 18.90 -2.15 -1.38
CA ARG A 33 19.89 -3.21 -1.57
C ARG A 33 20.73 -3.33 -0.30
N PRO A 34 20.76 -4.50 0.35
CA PRO A 34 20.09 -5.75 -0.03
C PRO A 34 18.58 -5.67 0.12
N ALA A 35 17.85 -6.41 -0.72
CA ALA A 35 16.40 -6.51 -0.59
C ALA A 35 16.02 -7.19 0.72
N ALA A 36 14.95 -6.72 1.38
CA ALA A 36 14.43 -7.39 2.57
C ALA A 36 13.98 -8.84 2.24
N PRO A 37 14.09 -9.78 3.20
CA PRO A 37 13.68 -11.16 3.00
C PRO A 37 12.24 -11.27 2.50
N GLY A 38 12.01 -12.14 1.51
CA GLY A 38 10.69 -12.35 0.91
C GLY A 38 10.24 -11.30 -0.10
N ILE A 39 10.89 -10.13 -0.15
CA ILE A 39 10.59 -9.11 -1.16
C ILE A 39 11.32 -9.44 -2.46
N PRO A 40 10.66 -9.33 -3.64
CA PRO A 40 11.29 -9.64 -4.91
C PRO A 40 12.55 -8.82 -5.15
N LYS A 41 13.66 -9.51 -5.42
CA LYS A 41 14.90 -8.86 -5.83
C LYS A 41 14.81 -8.43 -7.29
N ASN A 42 15.37 -7.26 -7.60
CA ASN A 42 15.47 -6.78 -8.98
C ASN A 42 14.10 -6.64 -9.71
N CYS A 43 13.03 -6.25 -9.02
CA CYS A 43 11.75 -5.97 -9.66
C CYS A 43 11.82 -4.68 -10.52
N GLY A 44 11.05 -4.66 -11.60
CA GLY A 44 10.75 -3.45 -12.35
C GLY A 44 9.64 -2.69 -11.62
N VAL A 45 9.93 -1.51 -11.08
CA VAL A 45 8.95 -0.73 -10.29
C VAL A 45 8.44 0.44 -11.11
N THR A 46 7.11 0.54 -11.24
CA THR A 46 6.43 1.70 -11.82
C THR A 46 5.59 2.38 -10.74
N ALA A 47 5.82 3.66 -10.53
CA ALA A 47 5.06 4.51 -9.63
C ALA A 47 4.03 5.33 -10.41
N LEU A 48 2.76 5.22 -10.06
CA LEU A 48 1.70 6.04 -10.64
C LEU A 48 1.66 7.38 -9.92
N VAL A 49 1.76 8.46 -10.69
CA VAL A 49 1.71 9.83 -10.20
C VAL A 49 0.63 10.63 -10.93
N ARG A 50 0.08 11.65 -10.27
CA ARG A 50 -1.00 12.47 -10.83
C ARG A 50 -0.51 13.77 -11.46
N GLN A 51 0.66 14.22 -11.06
CA GLN A 51 1.23 15.50 -11.43
C GLN A 51 2.68 15.31 -11.91
N PRO A 52 3.11 15.99 -12.97
CA PRO A 52 4.48 15.86 -13.50
C PRO A 52 5.57 16.15 -12.47
N GLU A 53 5.33 17.08 -11.55
CA GLU A 53 6.29 17.49 -10.52
C GLU A 53 6.63 16.34 -9.57
N GLN A 54 5.72 15.40 -9.41
CA GLN A 54 5.90 14.22 -8.55
C GLN A 54 6.92 13.24 -9.11
N LEU A 55 7.23 13.32 -10.42
CA LEU A 55 8.23 12.46 -11.07
C LEU A 55 9.63 12.72 -10.52
N ALA A 56 9.99 13.97 -10.27
CA ALA A 56 11.30 14.36 -9.76
C ALA A 56 11.58 13.83 -8.34
N GLY A 57 10.53 13.55 -7.57
CA GLY A 57 10.65 13.03 -6.20
C GLY A 57 10.72 11.50 -6.08
N LEU A 58 10.74 10.76 -7.20
CA LEU A 58 10.79 9.30 -7.18
C LEU A 58 12.23 8.80 -6.93
N PRO A 59 12.38 7.68 -6.20
CA PRO A 59 13.69 7.05 -6.02
C PRO A 59 14.33 6.63 -7.36
N SER A 60 15.65 6.63 -7.40
CA SER A 60 16.40 6.10 -8.54
C SER A 60 15.99 4.66 -8.85
N GLY A 61 15.81 4.35 -10.13
CA GLY A 61 15.39 3.02 -10.61
C GLY A 61 13.88 2.78 -10.58
N VAL A 62 13.07 3.75 -10.15
CA VAL A 62 11.61 3.72 -10.26
C VAL A 62 11.17 4.46 -11.51
N LYS A 63 10.38 3.79 -12.37
CA LYS A 63 9.74 4.43 -13.52
C LYS A 63 8.51 5.21 -13.05
N GLY A 64 8.45 6.50 -13.30
CA GLY A 64 7.24 7.29 -13.09
C GLY A 64 6.28 7.16 -14.28
N GLN A 65 4.99 7.01 -14.00
CA GLN A 65 3.93 7.07 -15.02
C GLN A 65 2.84 8.05 -14.56
N LEU A 66 2.60 9.05 -15.40
CA LEU A 66 1.49 9.98 -15.18
C LEU A 66 0.18 9.27 -15.49
N VAL A 67 -0.79 9.37 -14.58
CA VAL A 67 -2.09 8.70 -14.73
C VAL A 67 -3.20 9.49 -14.05
N ASP A 68 -4.34 9.59 -14.73
CA ASP A 68 -5.60 9.95 -14.10
C ASP A 68 -6.28 8.69 -13.56
N LEU A 69 -6.18 8.48 -12.25
CA LEU A 69 -6.77 7.31 -11.59
C LEU A 69 -8.30 7.28 -11.73
N SER A 70 -8.96 8.43 -11.90
CA SER A 70 -10.41 8.51 -12.09
C SER A 70 -10.84 8.04 -13.47
N ALA A 71 -9.93 8.05 -14.43
CA ALA A 71 -10.15 7.64 -15.81
C ALA A 71 -9.73 6.18 -16.08
N LEU A 72 -8.98 5.54 -15.17
CA LEU A 72 -8.58 4.15 -15.35
C LEU A 72 -9.76 3.21 -15.58
N GLY A 73 -9.65 2.39 -16.62
CA GLY A 73 -10.70 1.43 -17.01
C GLY A 73 -11.83 2.03 -17.85
N ARG A 74 -11.75 3.31 -18.22
CA ARG A 74 -12.63 3.91 -19.22
C ARG A 74 -12.12 3.62 -20.63
N ALA A 75 -13.04 3.47 -21.59
CA ALA A 75 -12.66 3.28 -22.98
C ALA A 75 -11.78 4.44 -23.48
N GLY A 76 -10.69 4.13 -24.18
CA GLY A 76 -9.77 5.11 -24.75
C GLY A 76 -8.71 5.68 -23.79
N VAL A 77 -8.65 5.20 -22.55
CA VAL A 77 -7.57 5.56 -21.61
C VAL A 77 -6.53 4.44 -21.60
N ASP A 78 -5.25 4.81 -21.72
CA ASP A 78 -4.15 3.86 -21.59
C ASP A 78 -4.24 3.13 -20.25
N GLY A 79 -4.26 1.82 -20.32
CA GLY A 79 -4.28 0.95 -19.15
C GLY A 79 -2.94 0.93 -18.41
N LEU A 80 -2.86 0.10 -17.41
CA LEU A 80 -1.58 -0.17 -16.75
C LEU A 80 -0.69 -1.03 -17.65
N PRO A 81 0.65 -0.86 -17.59
CA PRO A 81 1.57 -1.78 -18.24
C PRO A 81 1.39 -3.18 -17.68
N PRO A 82 1.74 -4.23 -18.43
CA PRO A 82 1.71 -5.60 -17.90
C PRO A 82 2.46 -5.67 -16.58
N LEU A 83 1.83 -6.26 -15.56
CA LEU A 83 2.39 -6.32 -14.20
C LEU A 83 2.09 -7.66 -13.52
N ASP A 84 2.90 -7.97 -12.53
CA ASP A 84 2.77 -9.18 -11.72
C ASP A 84 2.20 -8.85 -10.32
N TRP A 85 2.60 -7.69 -9.76
CA TRP A 85 2.16 -7.21 -8.45
C TRP A 85 1.61 -5.79 -8.54
N ALA A 86 0.44 -5.59 -7.96
CA ALA A 86 -0.19 -4.29 -7.79
C ALA A 86 -0.18 -3.88 -6.31
N ILE A 87 0.23 -2.65 -6.01
CA ILE A 87 0.27 -2.14 -4.65
C ILE A 87 -0.50 -0.82 -4.61
N CYS A 88 -1.59 -0.80 -3.84
CA CYS A 88 -2.45 0.36 -3.68
C CYS A 88 -2.26 1.01 -2.32
N CYS A 89 -1.55 2.14 -2.29
CA CYS A 89 -1.37 3.00 -1.13
C CYS A 89 -2.21 4.29 -1.26
N LEU A 90 -3.26 4.27 -2.08
CA LEU A 90 -4.19 5.38 -2.20
C LEU A 90 -4.98 5.56 -0.91
N GLY A 91 -5.20 6.78 -0.53
CA GLY A 91 -6.02 7.15 0.59
C GLY A 91 -5.90 8.62 0.92
N THR A 92 -6.96 9.17 1.48
CA THR A 92 -7.02 10.55 1.95
C THR A 92 -7.72 10.62 3.31
N THR A 93 -8.03 11.81 3.75
CA THR A 93 -8.93 12.03 4.88
C THR A 93 -10.08 12.91 4.42
N ILE A 94 -11.24 12.83 5.08
CA ILE A 94 -12.40 13.67 4.74
C ILE A 94 -12.00 15.16 4.78
N LYS A 95 -11.14 15.55 5.74
CA LYS A 95 -10.63 16.92 5.84
C LYS A 95 -9.78 17.33 4.63
N VAL A 96 -8.90 16.48 4.15
CA VAL A 96 -8.04 16.76 2.99
C VAL A 96 -8.84 16.70 1.68
N ALA A 97 -9.78 15.77 1.58
CA ALA A 97 -10.65 15.65 0.42
C ALA A 97 -11.66 16.82 0.31
N GLY A 98 -12.00 17.47 1.42
CA GLY A 98 -12.94 18.59 1.49
C GLY A 98 -14.41 18.18 1.57
N SER A 99 -14.78 16.96 1.15
CA SER A 99 -16.14 16.44 1.25
C SER A 99 -16.17 14.92 1.36
N GLN A 100 -17.31 14.37 1.78
CA GLN A 100 -17.54 12.92 1.80
C GLN A 100 -17.53 12.32 0.39
N ALA A 101 -18.09 13.01 -0.60
CA ALA A 101 -18.06 12.56 -1.99
C ALA A 101 -16.64 12.50 -2.55
N ALA A 102 -15.82 13.54 -2.32
CA ALA A 102 -14.43 13.56 -2.74
C ALA A 102 -13.58 12.51 -1.99
N PHE A 103 -13.87 12.25 -0.71
CA PHE A 103 -13.25 11.14 0.02
C PHE A 103 -13.56 9.79 -0.64
N ARG A 104 -14.84 9.52 -0.95
CA ARG A 104 -15.28 8.28 -1.62
C ARG A 104 -14.61 8.12 -2.99
N ALA A 105 -14.53 9.19 -3.75
CA ALA A 105 -13.88 9.17 -5.07
C ALA A 105 -12.41 8.69 -5.00
N VAL A 106 -11.68 9.03 -3.93
CA VAL A 106 -10.28 8.59 -3.74
C VAL A 106 -10.21 7.21 -3.08
N ASP A 107 -10.91 7.03 -1.94
CA ASP A 107 -10.74 5.87 -1.05
C ASP A 107 -11.59 4.65 -1.44
N PHE A 108 -12.50 4.81 -2.41
CA PHE A 108 -13.27 3.72 -2.98
C PHE A 108 -13.10 3.67 -4.51
N ASP A 109 -13.53 4.71 -5.24
CA ASP A 109 -13.66 4.64 -6.71
C ASP A 109 -12.29 4.50 -7.39
N ALA A 110 -11.29 5.32 -7.02
CA ALA A 110 -9.95 5.25 -7.58
C ALA A 110 -9.22 3.96 -7.18
N VAL A 111 -9.40 3.46 -5.95
CA VAL A 111 -8.85 2.18 -5.51
C VAL A 111 -9.41 1.03 -6.33
N LEU A 112 -10.73 1.00 -6.54
CA LEU A 112 -11.38 -0.05 -7.31
C LEU A 112 -11.02 0.02 -8.81
N ALA A 113 -10.93 1.22 -9.38
CA ALA A 113 -10.49 1.44 -10.75
C ALA A 113 -9.05 0.92 -10.95
N PHE A 114 -8.13 1.25 -10.04
CA PHE A 114 -6.77 0.72 -10.06
C PHE A 114 -6.73 -0.81 -9.98
N ALA A 115 -7.48 -1.41 -9.06
CA ALA A 115 -7.51 -2.85 -8.88
C ALA A 115 -8.06 -3.60 -10.12
N ARG A 116 -9.11 -3.05 -10.75
CA ARG A 116 -9.66 -3.58 -12.01
C ARG A 116 -8.64 -3.50 -13.14
N ALA A 117 -8.01 -2.34 -13.30
CA ALA A 117 -6.98 -2.14 -14.31
C ALA A 117 -5.78 -3.08 -14.06
N ALA A 118 -5.38 -3.28 -12.82
CA ALA A 118 -4.32 -4.21 -12.43
C ALA A 118 -4.68 -5.66 -12.80
N LYS A 119 -5.92 -6.09 -12.53
CA LYS A 119 -6.40 -7.42 -12.92
C LYS A 119 -6.34 -7.61 -14.44
N VAL A 120 -6.80 -6.64 -15.21
CA VAL A 120 -6.75 -6.68 -16.71
C VAL A 120 -5.30 -6.72 -17.20
N ALA A 121 -4.38 -6.00 -16.55
CA ALA A 121 -2.95 -5.97 -16.88
C ALA A 121 -2.18 -7.22 -16.42
N GLY A 122 -2.84 -8.22 -15.81
CA GLY A 122 -2.29 -9.52 -15.45
C GLY A 122 -1.75 -9.63 -14.04
N ALA A 123 -2.10 -8.70 -13.14
CA ALA A 123 -1.69 -8.80 -11.74
C ALA A 123 -2.16 -10.11 -11.10
N SER A 124 -1.22 -10.91 -10.62
CA SER A 124 -1.50 -12.10 -9.82
C SER A 124 -1.62 -11.80 -8.32
N ARG A 125 -1.11 -10.65 -7.86
CA ARG A 125 -1.08 -10.25 -6.45
C ARG A 125 -1.47 -8.77 -6.31
N LEU A 126 -2.39 -8.47 -5.40
CA LEU A 126 -2.78 -7.10 -5.03
C LEU A 126 -2.64 -6.90 -3.52
N ALA A 127 -1.97 -5.83 -3.13
CA ALA A 127 -2.01 -5.34 -1.74
C ALA A 127 -2.68 -3.97 -1.69
N VAL A 128 -3.50 -3.74 -0.66
CA VAL A 128 -4.19 -2.46 -0.47
C VAL A 128 -4.13 -1.98 0.98
N VAL A 129 -3.96 -0.68 1.15
CA VAL A 129 -4.05 -0.02 2.46
C VAL A 129 -5.50 0.37 2.73
N SER A 130 -6.09 -0.29 3.72
CA SER A 130 -7.40 0.02 4.29
C SER A 130 -7.24 0.78 5.61
N ALA A 131 -8.09 0.53 6.59
CA ALA A 131 -8.02 1.16 7.90
C ALA A 131 -8.58 0.23 8.99
N MET A 132 -8.07 0.39 10.20
CA MET A 132 -8.65 -0.23 11.38
C MET A 132 -10.14 0.12 11.52
N GLY A 133 -10.98 -0.88 11.79
CA GLY A 133 -12.42 -0.72 11.93
C GLY A 133 -13.19 -0.59 10.62
N ALA A 134 -12.55 -0.84 9.46
CA ALA A 134 -13.23 -0.89 8.18
C ALA A 134 -14.35 -1.94 8.18
N SER A 135 -15.58 -1.51 7.91
CA SER A 135 -16.77 -2.37 7.86
C SER A 135 -17.87 -1.70 7.05
N ALA A 136 -18.41 -2.39 6.06
CA ALA A 136 -19.50 -1.87 5.23
C ALA A 136 -20.78 -1.59 6.03
N ARG A 137 -20.89 -2.15 7.25
CA ARG A 137 -22.04 -1.91 8.17
C ARG A 137 -21.75 -0.81 9.20
N SER A 138 -20.57 -0.15 9.14
CA SER A 138 -20.23 0.88 10.11
C SER A 138 -21.13 2.10 9.99
N SER A 139 -21.57 2.64 11.14
CA SER A 139 -22.26 3.94 11.21
C SER A 139 -21.30 5.10 10.91
N VAL A 140 -19.98 4.90 11.13
CA VAL A 140 -18.95 5.88 10.84
C VAL A 140 -18.67 5.86 9.34
N PHE A 141 -18.93 6.98 8.66
CA PHE A 141 -18.81 7.10 7.20
C PHE A 141 -17.45 6.64 6.67
N TYR A 142 -16.35 7.06 7.29
CA TYR A 142 -14.99 6.68 6.93
C TYR A 142 -14.82 5.14 6.91
N ASN A 143 -15.18 4.49 8.01
CA ASN A 143 -15.06 3.04 8.17
C ASN A 143 -15.99 2.27 7.22
N ARG A 144 -17.17 2.85 6.93
CA ARG A 144 -18.11 2.26 5.98
C ARG A 144 -17.56 2.25 4.57
N VAL A 145 -17.02 3.39 4.09
CA VAL A 145 -16.43 3.48 2.75
C VAL A 145 -15.24 2.53 2.60
N LYS A 146 -14.38 2.45 3.63
CA LYS A 146 -13.25 1.48 3.63
C LYS A 146 -13.74 0.04 3.62
N GLY A 147 -14.77 -0.30 4.37
CA GLY A 147 -15.36 -1.64 4.37
C GLY A 147 -16.04 -2.01 3.04
N GLU A 148 -16.75 -1.06 2.44
CA GLU A 148 -17.33 -1.24 1.10
C GLU A 148 -16.24 -1.47 0.04
N MET A 149 -15.14 -0.70 0.11
CA MET A 149 -13.97 -0.87 -0.76
C MET A 149 -13.36 -2.26 -0.61
N GLU A 150 -13.16 -2.75 0.63
CA GLU A 150 -12.65 -4.11 0.86
C GLU A 150 -13.55 -5.18 0.24
N GLN A 151 -14.88 -5.06 0.42
CA GLN A 151 -15.83 -6.00 -0.19
C GLN A 151 -15.79 -5.98 -1.71
N ALA A 152 -15.70 -4.79 -2.30
CA ALA A 152 -15.59 -4.64 -3.75
C ALA A 152 -14.30 -5.24 -4.31
N LEU A 153 -13.17 -5.13 -3.58
CA LEU A 153 -11.90 -5.74 -3.97
C LEU A 153 -11.94 -7.27 -3.87
N ILE A 154 -12.57 -7.82 -2.84
CA ILE A 154 -12.74 -9.28 -2.69
C ILE A 154 -13.58 -9.84 -3.84
N ALA A 155 -14.64 -9.13 -4.24
CA ALA A 155 -15.49 -9.53 -5.37
C ALA A 155 -14.76 -9.50 -6.73
N LEU A 156 -13.56 -8.92 -6.83
CA LEU A 156 -12.74 -9.00 -8.03
C LEU A 156 -12.12 -10.39 -8.25
N ASP A 157 -12.11 -11.24 -7.24
CA ASP A 157 -11.59 -12.60 -7.31
C ASP A 157 -10.16 -12.64 -7.89
N LEU A 158 -9.25 -11.91 -7.25
CA LEU A 158 -7.83 -11.90 -7.59
C LEU A 158 -7.16 -13.15 -7.00
N PRO A 159 -6.16 -13.74 -7.66
CA PRO A 159 -5.45 -14.91 -7.15
C PRO A 159 -4.84 -14.71 -5.75
N ARG A 160 -4.41 -13.48 -5.44
CA ARG A 160 -3.92 -13.10 -4.11
C ARG A 160 -4.29 -11.66 -3.80
N LEU A 161 -5.01 -11.44 -2.69
CA LEU A 161 -5.38 -10.12 -2.17
C LEU A 161 -4.92 -9.98 -0.72
N VAL A 162 -4.10 -8.97 -0.43
CA VAL A 162 -3.68 -8.59 0.93
C VAL A 162 -4.27 -7.24 1.29
N ILE A 163 -5.09 -7.19 2.32
CA ILE A 163 -5.71 -5.99 2.86
C ILE A 163 -5.03 -5.67 4.18
N VAL A 164 -4.36 -4.52 4.30
CA VAL A 164 -3.77 -4.09 5.55
C VAL A 164 -4.66 -3.03 6.22
N GLN A 165 -4.96 -3.24 7.51
CA GLN A 165 -5.83 -2.38 8.31
C GLN A 165 -5.03 -1.71 9.44
N PRO A 166 -4.14 -0.76 9.12
CA PRO A 166 -3.35 -0.08 10.12
C PRO A 166 -4.24 0.78 11.02
N ALA A 167 -3.82 0.91 12.29
CA ALA A 167 -4.31 1.93 13.19
C ALA A 167 -3.79 3.33 12.75
N LEU A 168 -3.60 4.25 13.68
CA LEU A 168 -3.06 5.56 13.37
C LEU A 168 -1.64 5.45 12.79
N LEU A 169 -1.47 5.94 11.55
CA LEU A 169 -0.16 5.98 10.90
C LEU A 169 0.71 7.09 11.50
N LEU A 170 1.92 6.70 11.93
CA LEU A 170 2.98 7.62 12.30
C LEU A 170 3.86 7.89 11.08
N GLY A 171 4.19 9.15 10.85
CA GLY A 171 5.10 9.57 9.78
C GLY A 171 5.24 11.08 9.73
N GLU A 172 6.33 11.55 9.16
CA GLU A 172 6.58 12.98 8.97
C GLU A 172 5.69 13.54 7.84
N ARG A 173 4.45 13.90 8.18
CA ARG A 173 3.54 14.56 7.23
C ARG A 173 4.03 15.95 6.82
N ALA A 174 4.81 16.60 7.66
CA ALA A 174 5.44 17.89 7.36
C ALA A 174 6.35 17.82 6.14
N SER A 175 7.08 16.70 5.94
CA SER A 175 7.91 16.45 4.75
C SER A 175 7.11 16.27 3.46
N LEU A 176 5.78 16.11 3.56
CA LEU A 176 4.85 15.96 2.44
C LEU A 176 4.14 17.27 2.07
N GLY A 177 4.57 18.41 2.61
CA GLY A 177 3.92 19.71 2.39
C GLY A 177 2.51 19.81 3.01
N GLN A 178 2.12 18.88 3.88
CA GLN A 178 0.83 18.94 4.59
C GLN A 178 1.01 19.71 5.90
N ALA A 179 0.17 20.73 6.12
CA ALA A 179 0.22 21.55 7.32
C ALA A 179 0.14 20.70 8.60
N SER A 180 1.10 20.91 9.51
CA SER A 180 1.10 20.34 10.85
C SER A 180 -0.09 20.87 11.65
N ARG A 181 -0.75 20.02 12.41
CA ARG A 181 -1.85 20.44 13.29
C ARG A 181 -1.28 21.10 14.55
N PRO A 182 -1.90 22.19 15.06
CA PRO A 182 -1.58 22.68 16.41
C PRO A 182 -1.77 21.55 17.43
N GLY A 183 -0.73 21.24 18.21
CA GLY A 183 -0.72 20.13 19.17
C GLY A 183 -0.10 18.81 18.66
N GLU A 184 0.17 18.67 17.37
CA GLU A 184 0.78 17.45 16.79
C GLU A 184 2.22 17.22 17.32
N ALA A 185 2.98 18.30 17.51
CA ALA A 185 4.33 18.25 18.10
C ALA A 185 4.31 17.77 19.56
N LEU A 186 3.31 18.18 20.34
CA LEU A 186 3.14 17.75 21.72
C LEU A 186 2.66 16.29 21.80
N ALA A 187 1.73 15.92 20.92
CA ALA A 187 1.26 14.56 20.78
C ALA A 187 2.40 13.62 20.35
N GLN A 188 3.23 13.98 19.38
CA GLN A 188 4.39 13.19 18.93
C GLN A 188 5.42 12.98 20.05
N ARG A 189 5.58 13.94 20.96
CA ARG A 189 6.53 13.83 22.08
C ARG A 189 6.05 12.91 23.20
N TRP A 190 4.74 12.87 23.49
CA TRP A 190 4.15 12.09 24.59
C TRP A 190 3.50 10.77 24.14
N MET A 191 3.03 10.71 22.89
CA MET A 191 2.41 9.50 22.31
C MET A 191 3.26 8.23 22.45
N PRO A 192 4.59 8.22 22.24
CA PRO A 192 5.36 6.99 22.36
C PRO A 192 5.34 6.38 23.77
N ARG A 193 5.25 7.24 24.81
CA ARG A 193 5.16 6.77 26.21
C ARG A 193 3.78 6.27 26.56
N LEU A 194 2.73 6.98 26.14
CA LEU A 194 1.33 6.60 26.35
C LEU A 194 0.89 5.43 25.45
N ALA A 195 1.45 5.32 24.27
CA ALA A 195 1.16 4.24 23.34
C ALA A 195 1.51 2.85 23.90
N ARG A 196 2.48 2.75 24.82
CA ARG A 196 2.82 1.49 25.48
C ARG A 196 1.69 0.96 26.40
N LEU A 197 0.82 1.84 26.86
CA LEU A 197 -0.35 1.50 27.69
C LEU A 197 -1.57 1.09 26.86
N LEU A 198 -1.57 1.40 25.54
CA LEU A 198 -2.65 1.01 24.64
C LEU A 198 -2.51 -0.47 24.23
N PRO A 199 -3.62 -1.17 24.00
CA PRO A 199 -3.60 -2.48 23.34
C PRO A 199 -2.83 -2.39 22.01
N ARG A 200 -2.12 -3.44 21.64
CA ARG A 200 -1.30 -3.47 20.40
C ARG A 200 -2.10 -3.06 19.16
N SER A 201 -3.34 -3.48 19.06
CA SER A 201 -4.24 -3.14 17.95
C SER A 201 -4.50 -1.64 17.79
N LEU A 202 -4.45 -0.84 18.87
CA LEU A 202 -4.69 0.60 18.88
C LEU A 202 -3.41 1.43 18.83
N ARG A 203 -2.24 0.78 18.95
CA ARG A 203 -0.97 1.50 18.92
C ARG A 203 -0.73 2.12 17.56
N PRO A 204 -0.26 3.38 17.53
CA PRO A 204 0.21 3.98 16.29
C PRO A 204 1.30 3.13 15.64
N ILE A 205 1.23 2.98 14.32
CA ILE A 205 2.19 2.18 13.55
C ILE A 205 2.94 3.06 12.55
N ARG A 206 4.21 2.79 12.35
CA ARG A 206 5.05 3.49 11.38
C ARG A 206 4.73 3.06 9.94
N ALA A 207 4.83 3.97 8.99
CA ALA A 207 4.56 3.68 7.59
C ALA A 207 5.52 2.65 6.99
N ASP A 208 6.79 2.64 7.42
CA ASP A 208 7.78 1.63 7.01
C ASP A 208 7.42 0.22 7.52
N ALA A 209 6.93 0.11 8.75
CA ALA A 209 6.44 -1.15 9.31
C ALA A 209 5.22 -1.69 8.54
N VAL A 210 4.27 -0.81 8.19
CA VAL A 210 3.12 -1.19 7.35
C VAL A 210 3.58 -1.66 5.97
N ALA A 211 4.48 -0.91 5.33
CA ALA A 211 5.00 -1.27 4.01
C ALA A 211 5.74 -2.61 4.03
N LEU A 212 6.60 -2.85 5.03
CA LEU A 212 7.33 -4.10 5.18
C LEU A 212 6.38 -5.28 5.38
N ALA A 213 5.45 -5.17 6.33
CA ALA A 213 4.48 -6.23 6.62
C ALA A 213 3.58 -6.52 5.41
N MET A 214 3.12 -5.49 4.72
CA MET A 214 2.31 -5.61 3.50
C MET A 214 3.05 -6.34 2.38
N LEU A 215 4.29 -5.97 2.10
CA LEU A 215 5.12 -6.62 1.08
C LEU A 215 5.48 -8.06 1.46
N THR A 216 5.82 -8.32 2.72
CA THR A 216 6.09 -9.67 3.23
C THR A 216 4.87 -10.57 3.09
N ALA A 217 3.69 -10.10 3.48
CA ALA A 217 2.46 -10.86 3.34
C ALA A 217 2.04 -11.06 1.88
N LEU A 218 2.32 -10.09 1.01
CA LEU A 218 2.05 -10.20 -0.42
C LEU A 218 2.99 -11.21 -1.10
N ALA A 219 4.24 -11.29 -0.65
CA ALA A 219 5.25 -12.22 -1.15
C ALA A 219 4.98 -13.66 -0.72
N ALA A 220 4.45 -13.85 0.48
CA ALA A 220 4.14 -15.16 1.02
C ALA A 220 3.01 -15.84 0.25
N ASP A 221 3.11 -17.16 0.12
CA ASP A 221 1.99 -17.99 -0.29
C ASP A 221 1.01 -18.12 0.88
N GLY A 222 -0.27 -18.27 0.60
CA GLY A 222 -1.31 -18.35 1.62
C GLY A 222 -2.71 -18.17 1.03
N ASP A 223 -3.67 -17.84 1.88
CA ASP A 223 -5.07 -17.67 1.50
C ASP A 223 -5.24 -16.64 0.38
N LEU A 224 -6.24 -16.86 -0.48
CA LEU A 224 -6.57 -15.93 -1.58
C LEU A 224 -6.79 -14.51 -1.07
N VAL A 225 -7.41 -14.36 0.09
CA VAL A 225 -7.65 -13.09 0.75
C VAL A 225 -7.08 -13.11 2.17
N SER A 226 -6.11 -12.25 2.44
CA SER A 226 -5.58 -12.03 3.80
C SER A 226 -5.91 -10.62 4.27
N ARG A 227 -6.49 -10.50 5.48
CA ARG A 227 -6.62 -9.23 6.19
C ARG A 227 -5.63 -9.20 7.34
N LEU A 228 -4.86 -8.13 7.43
CA LEU A 228 -3.87 -7.93 8.49
C LEU A 228 -4.29 -6.75 9.35
N SER A 229 -4.62 -7.01 10.59
CA SER A 229 -4.88 -6.00 11.62
C SER A 229 -3.60 -5.28 12.05
N SER A 230 -3.73 -4.14 12.73
CA SER A 230 -2.58 -3.33 13.13
C SER A 230 -1.58 -4.06 14.01
N ASP A 231 -2.02 -4.93 14.91
CA ASP A 231 -1.17 -5.78 15.75
C ASP A 231 -0.42 -6.83 14.94
N GLN A 232 -1.07 -7.45 13.95
CA GLN A 232 -0.43 -8.39 13.03
C GLN A 232 0.62 -7.69 12.15
N LEU A 233 0.33 -6.47 11.70
CA LEU A 233 1.31 -5.66 10.94
C LEU A 233 2.54 -5.33 11.78
N GLN A 234 2.36 -4.96 13.05
CA GLN A 234 3.47 -4.73 13.98
C GLN A 234 4.26 -6.01 14.21
N ALA A 235 3.58 -7.15 14.44
CA ALA A 235 4.24 -8.43 14.67
C ALA A 235 5.09 -8.88 13.46
N LEU A 236 4.59 -8.70 12.23
CA LEU A 236 5.35 -9.01 11.01
C LEU A 236 6.56 -8.07 10.82
N ALA A 237 6.41 -6.79 11.17
CA ALA A 237 7.49 -5.82 11.06
C ALA A 237 8.59 -6.04 12.13
N ASP A 238 8.20 -6.52 13.32
CA ASP A 238 9.11 -6.79 14.43
C ASP A 238 9.88 -8.13 14.28
N GLN A 239 9.48 -9.00 13.34
CA GLN A 239 10.19 -10.26 13.10
C GLN A 239 11.65 -9.98 12.71
N PRO A 240 12.63 -10.65 13.38
CA PRO A 240 14.02 -10.53 12.95
C PRO A 240 14.13 -10.97 11.50
N GLN A 241 14.54 -10.07 10.62
CA GLN A 241 14.79 -10.41 9.23
C GLN A 241 15.92 -11.45 9.24
N ALA A 242 15.60 -12.69 8.88
CA ALA A 242 16.57 -13.77 8.84
C ALA A 242 17.74 -13.34 7.94
N GLN A 243 18.88 -13.08 8.55
CA GLN A 243 20.14 -12.84 7.81
C GLN A 243 20.39 -14.07 6.95
N PRO A 244 20.78 -13.92 5.68
CA PRO A 244 21.19 -15.06 4.87
C PRO A 244 22.33 -15.76 5.63
N ARG A 245 22.13 -17.05 5.99
CA ARG A 245 23.20 -17.88 6.53
C ARG A 245 24.33 -17.84 5.51
N THR A 246 25.42 -17.19 5.86
CA THR A 246 26.69 -17.30 5.15
C THR A 246 27.14 -18.74 5.34
N GLN A 247 26.91 -19.58 4.34
CA GLN A 247 27.57 -20.89 4.28
C GLN A 247 29.05 -20.59 4.10
N ARG A 248 29.83 -20.96 5.10
CA ARG A 248 31.30 -21.08 5.01
C ARG A 248 31.66 -22.36 4.27
#